data_63993d799244d0496cde18a4565eef4c
#
_entry.id   63993d799244d0496cde18a4565eef4c
#
_cell.length_a   1.000
_cell.length_b   1.000
_cell.length_c   1.000
_cell.angle_alpha   90.00
_cell.angle_beta   90.00
_cell.angle_gamma   90.00
#
_symmetry.space_group_name_H-M   'P 1'
#
loop_
_entity.id
_entity.type
_entity.pdbx_description
1 polymer ?
#
loop_
_entity_poly.entity_id
_entity_poly.type
_entity_poly.pdbx_seq_one_letter_code
_entity_poly.pdbx_strand_id
1 'polypeptide(L)'
;MKRKSMLALLLAVSMTCSMTAATGTVAFAEDAATEETADDAAATEDTTTEDAEATDDASADADASSDDQKAADEVGALIDKIYVQERTDTTDDDCKAAKEAWDKLTDAQKELVTGENADPDYFGRDTGDASKDDPRNQDEIGENELLVVSFGTSFNDSRAEDIKGIEDALAAAYPDWSVRRAFTAQIIINHVQARDNEVIDNMQQALDRAV
;
A
#
# COMPACT_ATOMS: atom_id res chain seq x y z
N MET A 1 28.88 36.00 2.38
CA MET A 1 27.59 36.73 2.31
C MET A 1 26.60 35.91 3.15
N LYS A 2 26.00 36.53 4.16
CA LYS A 2 25.05 35.79 5.04
C LYS A 2 23.73 35.64 4.27
N ARG A 3 23.39 34.40 3.89
CA ARG A 3 22.05 34.08 3.37
C ARG A 3 21.06 34.27 4.50
N LYS A 4 20.14 35.19 4.36
CA LYS A 4 19.01 35.34 5.26
C LYS A 4 17.95 34.33 4.80
N SER A 5 17.85 33.23 5.53
CA SER A 5 16.69 32.35 5.42
C SER A 5 15.42 33.12 5.66
N MET A 6 14.58 33.28 4.67
CA MET A 6 13.22 33.79 4.86
C MET A 6 12.22 32.67 4.86
N LEU A 7 11.61 32.58 5.98
CA LEU A 7 10.31 32.07 6.38
C LEU A 7 9.67 31.01 5.45
N ALA A 8 9.84 29.76 5.81
CA ALA A 8 9.03 28.67 5.25
C ALA A 8 7.59 28.82 5.73
N LEU A 9 6.64 29.00 4.82
CA LEU A 9 5.22 28.95 5.14
C LEU A 9 4.76 27.50 5.10
N LEU A 10 4.54 26.90 6.25
CA LEU A 10 4.04 25.53 6.38
C LEU A 10 2.52 25.56 6.21
N LEU A 11 2.00 25.10 5.09
CA LEU A 11 0.57 24.91 4.88
C LEU A 11 0.22 23.45 5.15
N ALA A 12 -0.33 23.16 6.32
CA ALA A 12 -0.89 21.85 6.63
C ALA A 12 -2.34 21.81 6.11
N VAL A 13 -2.57 21.09 5.03
CA VAL A 13 -3.93 20.81 4.55
C VAL A 13 -4.46 19.58 5.28
N SER A 14 -5.22 19.80 6.34
CA SER A 14 -6.00 18.74 6.97
C SER A 14 -7.32 18.58 6.20
N MET A 15 -7.45 17.47 5.48
CA MET A 15 -8.71 17.05 4.88
C MET A 15 -9.66 16.61 6.00
N THR A 16 -10.52 17.50 6.46
CA THR A 16 -11.69 17.11 7.25
C THR A 16 -12.78 16.66 6.29
N CYS A 17 -12.95 15.36 6.16
CA CYS A 17 -14.08 14.76 5.47
C CYS A 17 -15.34 15.03 6.29
N SER A 18 -16.09 16.07 5.94
CA SER A 18 -17.42 16.33 6.52
C SER A 18 -18.42 15.35 5.92
N MET A 19 -18.65 14.24 6.64
CA MET A 19 -19.81 13.39 6.37
C MET A 19 -21.09 14.15 6.79
N THR A 20 -21.81 14.71 5.84
CA THR A 20 -23.21 15.07 6.02
C THR A 20 -24.03 13.80 6.13
N ALA A 21 -24.43 13.45 7.34
CA ALA A 21 -25.40 12.41 7.60
C ALA A 21 -26.76 12.83 7.05
N ALA A 22 -27.14 12.26 5.90
CA ALA A 22 -28.53 12.29 5.48
C ALA A 22 -29.29 11.21 6.28
N THR A 23 -30.12 11.66 7.21
CA THR A 23 -31.05 10.82 7.96
C THR A 23 -32.16 10.35 7.01
N GLY A 24 -31.97 9.15 6.43
CA GLY A 24 -33.01 8.40 5.78
C GLY A 24 -33.46 7.28 6.71
N THR A 25 -34.63 7.41 7.30
CA THR A 25 -35.31 6.35 8.04
C THR A 25 -35.76 5.26 7.07
N VAL A 26 -35.14 4.09 7.13
CA VAL A 26 -35.70 2.87 6.52
C VAL A 26 -36.23 2.01 7.65
N ALA A 27 -37.54 1.83 7.64
CA ALA A 27 -38.25 0.94 8.54
C ALA A 27 -37.89 -0.53 8.19
N PHE A 28 -37.37 -1.25 9.17
CA PHE A 28 -37.27 -2.69 9.14
C PHE A 28 -38.63 -3.26 9.59
N ALA A 29 -39.25 -4.01 8.69
CA ALA A 29 -40.33 -4.90 9.06
C ALA A 29 -39.74 -6.21 9.57
N GLU A 30 -40.00 -6.49 10.85
CA GLU A 30 -39.90 -7.83 11.44
C GLU A 30 -40.94 -8.74 10.77
N ASP A 31 -40.54 -9.91 10.31
CA ASP A 31 -41.46 -11.03 10.29
C ASP A 31 -40.76 -12.32 10.73
N ALA A 32 -41.50 -13.02 11.57
CA ALA A 32 -41.07 -14.07 12.47
C ALA A 32 -41.11 -15.47 11.82
N ALA A 33 -40.22 -16.27 12.31
CA ALA A 33 -40.28 -17.73 12.59
C ALA A 33 -41.25 -18.63 11.80
N THR A 34 -40.72 -19.76 11.33
CA THR A 34 -41.27 -21.06 11.68
C THR A 34 -40.23 -22.16 11.52
N GLU A 35 -40.08 -22.94 12.59
CA GLU A 35 -39.47 -24.26 12.66
C GLU A 35 -40.35 -25.28 11.97
N GLU A 36 -39.75 -26.37 11.45
CA GLU A 36 -40.15 -27.78 11.65
C GLU A 36 -39.16 -28.67 10.90
N THR A 37 -38.38 -29.42 11.60
CA THR A 37 -38.35 -30.81 12.12
C THR A 37 -38.52 -31.94 11.09
N ALA A 38 -37.46 -32.77 11.08
CA ALA A 38 -37.38 -34.24 11.08
C ALA A 38 -37.99 -34.98 9.86
N ASP A 39 -37.39 -35.96 9.32
CA ASP A 39 -37.08 -37.28 9.83
C ASP A 39 -36.61 -38.22 8.70
N ASP A 40 -35.70 -39.06 9.01
CA ASP A 40 -35.63 -40.53 8.95
C ASP A 40 -35.14 -41.24 7.67
N ALA A 41 -34.17 -42.05 7.99
CA ALA A 41 -33.97 -43.49 7.68
C ALA A 41 -33.29 -43.89 6.36
N ALA A 42 -32.15 -44.43 6.58
CA ALA A 42 -31.72 -45.83 6.56
C ALA A 42 -31.27 -46.44 5.24
N ALA A 43 -30.03 -46.82 5.29
CA ALA A 43 -29.39 -48.10 4.97
C ALA A 43 -29.60 -48.72 3.57
N THR A 44 -28.50 -49.04 2.94
CA THR A 44 -27.97 -50.41 2.86
C THR A 44 -26.59 -50.44 2.18
N GLU A 45 -25.80 -51.33 2.73
CA GLU A 45 -24.45 -51.75 2.33
C GLU A 45 -24.43 -52.34 0.92
N ASP A 46 -23.34 -52.16 0.21
CA ASP A 46 -22.68 -53.30 -0.45
C ASP A 46 -21.19 -53.05 -0.69
N THR A 47 -20.43 -54.00 -0.23
CA THR A 47 -19.01 -54.23 -0.33
C THR A 47 -18.61 -54.60 -1.75
N THR A 48 -17.55 -53.98 -2.28
CA THR A 48 -16.56 -54.71 -3.09
C THR A 48 -15.19 -54.04 -2.98
N THR A 49 -14.29 -54.76 -2.38
CA THR A 49 -12.85 -54.66 -2.43
C THR A 49 -12.37 -54.89 -3.86
N GLU A 50 -11.58 -53.93 -4.39
CA GLU A 50 -10.47 -54.30 -5.27
C GLU A 50 -9.33 -53.27 -5.14
N ASP A 51 -8.20 -53.83 -4.86
CA ASP A 51 -6.84 -53.37 -4.75
C ASP A 51 -6.39 -52.60 -6.00
N ALA A 52 -5.89 -51.40 -5.82
CA ALA A 52 -5.01 -50.75 -6.80
C ALA A 52 -4.11 -49.75 -6.09
N GLU A 53 -2.87 -50.09 -6.08
CA GLU A 53 -1.63 -49.41 -5.73
C GLU A 53 -1.76 -47.88 -5.57
N ALA A 54 -1.49 -47.41 -4.35
CA ALA A 54 -1.21 -46.04 -4.03
C ALA A 54 0.08 -45.63 -4.75
N THR A 55 -0.05 -44.89 -5.80
CA THR A 55 1.07 -44.16 -6.37
C THR A 55 1.44 -42.99 -5.47
N ASP A 56 2.69 -42.98 -5.14
CA ASP A 56 3.49 -42.03 -4.38
C ASP A 56 3.54 -40.66 -5.09
N ASP A 57 2.41 -39.95 -5.16
CA ASP A 57 2.32 -38.60 -5.78
C ASP A 57 1.85 -37.52 -4.77
N ALA A 58 1.44 -37.92 -3.57
CA ALA A 58 1.01 -36.98 -2.53
C ALA A 58 2.18 -36.30 -1.80
N SER A 59 3.42 -36.80 -1.97
CA SER A 59 4.60 -36.24 -1.31
C SER A 59 5.21 -35.08 -2.12
N ALA A 60 5.10 -35.10 -3.43
CA ALA A 60 5.63 -34.03 -4.29
C ALA A 60 4.75 -32.77 -4.26
N ASP A 61 3.41 -32.93 -4.22
CA ASP A 61 2.48 -31.81 -4.10
C ASP A 61 2.52 -31.15 -2.71
N ALA A 62 2.75 -31.92 -1.66
CA ALA A 62 2.89 -31.40 -0.30
C ALA A 62 4.20 -30.64 -0.10
N ASP A 63 5.29 -31.07 -0.73
CA ASP A 63 6.59 -30.39 -0.71
C ASP A 63 6.55 -29.10 -1.56
N ALA A 64 5.95 -29.14 -2.74
CA ALA A 64 5.77 -27.97 -3.61
C ALA A 64 4.92 -26.91 -2.90
N SER A 65 3.82 -27.28 -2.26
CA SER A 65 2.97 -26.40 -1.46
C SER A 65 3.70 -25.81 -0.24
N SER A 66 4.61 -26.57 0.37
CA SER A 66 5.43 -26.08 1.50
C SER A 66 6.48 -25.07 1.05
N ASP A 67 7.10 -25.26 -0.10
CA ASP A 67 8.08 -24.34 -0.64
C ASP A 67 7.39 -23.05 -1.15
N ASP A 68 6.22 -23.15 -1.74
CA ASP A 68 5.41 -22.01 -2.17
C ASP A 68 4.99 -21.13 -0.98
N GLN A 69 4.49 -21.75 0.09
CA GLN A 69 4.15 -21.02 1.32
C GLN A 69 5.38 -20.34 1.93
N LYS A 70 6.52 -21.03 1.97
CA LYS A 70 7.75 -20.45 2.49
C LYS A 70 8.20 -19.23 1.68
N ALA A 71 8.13 -19.29 0.35
CA ALA A 71 8.47 -18.16 -0.51
C ALA A 71 7.53 -16.97 -0.26
N ALA A 72 6.24 -17.22 -0.08
CA ALA A 72 5.25 -16.20 0.26
C ALA A 72 5.48 -15.58 1.64
N ASP A 73 5.79 -16.40 2.65
CA ASP A 73 6.10 -15.95 4.01
C ASP A 73 7.36 -15.05 4.06
N GLU A 74 8.39 -15.40 3.28
CA GLU A 74 9.60 -14.56 3.17
C GLU A 74 9.26 -13.17 2.60
N VAL A 75 8.39 -13.10 1.60
CA VAL A 75 7.94 -11.82 1.03
C VAL A 75 7.06 -11.07 2.02
N GLY A 76 6.14 -11.74 2.72
CA GLY A 76 5.33 -11.14 3.77
C GLY A 76 6.20 -10.46 4.84
N ALA A 77 7.25 -11.13 5.29
CA ALA A 77 8.20 -10.58 6.27
C ALA A 77 8.96 -9.35 5.74
N LEU A 78 9.30 -9.32 4.44
CA LEU A 78 9.95 -8.16 3.83
C LEU A 78 8.98 -6.96 3.70
N ILE A 79 7.71 -7.21 3.40
CA ILE A 79 6.67 -6.18 3.37
C ILE A 79 6.46 -5.61 4.78
N ASP A 80 6.32 -6.46 5.80
CA ASP A 80 6.17 -6.00 7.18
C ASP A 80 7.37 -5.17 7.66
N LYS A 81 8.57 -5.49 7.18
CA LYS A 81 9.80 -4.74 7.48
C LYS A 81 9.76 -3.31 6.94
N ILE A 82 9.17 -3.07 5.78
CA ILE A 82 9.04 -1.72 5.19
C ILE A 82 7.78 -0.98 5.65
N TYR A 83 6.86 -1.65 6.32
CA TYR A 83 5.63 -1.06 6.87
C TYR A 83 5.91 -0.39 8.22
N VAL A 84 6.76 0.61 8.22
CA VAL A 84 7.23 1.30 9.42
C VAL A 84 7.18 2.82 9.25
N GLN A 85 7.03 3.54 10.37
CA GLN A 85 6.96 5.01 10.37
C GLN A 85 8.33 5.69 10.48
N GLU A 86 9.39 4.93 10.72
CA GLU A 86 10.75 5.46 10.87
C GLU A 86 11.59 5.08 9.65
N ARG A 87 12.28 6.06 9.07
CA ARG A 87 13.26 5.83 8.02
C ARG A 87 14.63 5.54 8.67
N THR A 88 15.29 4.50 8.17
CA THR A 88 16.64 4.10 8.55
C THR A 88 17.57 4.14 7.34
N ASP A 89 18.87 3.93 7.57
CA ASP A 89 19.87 3.87 6.50
C ASP A 89 19.65 2.68 5.53
N THR A 90 18.89 1.67 5.95
CA THR A 90 18.59 0.47 5.14
C THR A 90 17.26 0.55 4.41
N THR A 91 16.45 1.58 4.65
CA THR A 91 15.08 1.66 4.11
C THR A 91 15.02 1.52 2.59
N ASP A 92 15.92 2.15 1.85
CA ASP A 92 15.94 2.08 0.38
C ASP A 92 16.26 0.67 -0.11
N ASP A 93 17.24 0.01 0.52
CA ASP A 93 17.60 -1.37 0.20
C ASP A 93 16.46 -2.34 0.58
N ASP A 94 15.80 -2.10 1.70
CA ASP A 94 14.68 -2.91 2.17
C ASP A 94 13.47 -2.80 1.24
N CYS A 95 13.12 -1.59 0.79
CA CYS A 95 12.07 -1.35 -0.21
C CYS A 95 12.35 -2.09 -1.51
N LYS A 96 13.59 -1.99 -2.00
CA LYS A 96 14.02 -2.70 -3.21
C LYS A 96 13.97 -4.21 -3.03
N ALA A 97 14.47 -4.74 -1.90
CA ALA A 97 14.46 -6.16 -1.61
C ALA A 97 13.05 -6.74 -1.55
N ALA A 98 12.09 -6.03 -0.92
CA ALA A 98 10.70 -6.45 -0.84
C ALA A 98 10.07 -6.58 -2.24
N LYS A 99 10.26 -5.58 -3.10
CA LYS A 99 9.72 -5.62 -4.47
C LYS A 99 10.39 -6.68 -5.34
N GLU A 100 11.71 -6.81 -5.28
CA GLU A 100 12.45 -7.83 -6.03
C GLU A 100 12.07 -9.26 -5.60
N ALA A 101 11.75 -9.48 -4.33
CA ALA A 101 11.28 -10.76 -3.84
C ALA A 101 9.85 -11.04 -4.32
N TRP A 102 8.95 -10.05 -4.24
CA TRP A 102 7.59 -10.13 -4.77
C TRP A 102 7.56 -10.45 -6.27
N ASP A 103 8.41 -9.81 -7.07
CA ASP A 103 8.44 -9.99 -8.52
C ASP A 103 8.90 -11.39 -8.95
N LYS A 104 9.53 -12.14 -8.06
CA LYS A 104 9.95 -13.53 -8.30
C LYS A 104 8.85 -14.54 -7.99
N LEU A 105 7.83 -14.13 -7.25
CA LEU A 105 6.70 -15.01 -6.93
C LEU A 105 5.85 -15.27 -8.18
N THR A 106 5.38 -16.50 -8.32
CA THR A 106 4.30 -16.85 -9.23
C THR A 106 2.98 -16.24 -8.75
N ASP A 107 1.97 -16.15 -9.61
CA ASP A 107 0.67 -15.63 -9.22
C ASP A 107 0.04 -16.47 -8.09
N ALA A 108 0.21 -17.80 -8.13
CA ALA A 108 -0.25 -18.68 -7.06
C ALA A 108 0.45 -18.44 -5.72
N GLN A 109 1.76 -18.13 -5.74
CA GLN A 109 2.51 -17.79 -4.53
C GLN A 109 2.12 -16.42 -3.97
N LYS A 110 1.78 -15.44 -4.83
CA LYS A 110 1.30 -14.12 -4.39
C LYS A 110 0.00 -14.23 -3.61
N GLU A 111 -0.90 -15.13 -4.00
CA GLU A 111 -2.15 -15.40 -3.27
C GLU A 111 -1.93 -15.96 -1.85
N LEU A 112 -0.73 -16.50 -1.58
CA LEU A 112 -0.34 -17.03 -0.28
C LEU A 112 0.35 -15.99 0.61
N VAL A 113 0.68 -14.81 0.08
CA VAL A 113 1.37 -13.77 0.86
C VAL A 113 0.49 -13.28 1.99
N THR A 114 1.00 -13.38 3.20
CA THR A 114 0.32 -12.94 4.42
C THR A 114 1.35 -12.44 5.43
N GLY A 115 0.96 -11.48 6.28
CA GLY A 115 1.79 -10.91 7.31
C GLY A 115 0.96 -10.05 8.25
N GLU A 116 1.60 -9.24 9.06
CA GLU A 116 0.90 -8.26 9.91
C GLU A 116 0.25 -7.17 9.05
N ASN A 117 0.95 -6.75 7.98
CA ASN A 117 0.54 -5.70 7.06
C ASN A 117 0.65 -6.13 5.58
N ALA A 118 1.19 -7.32 5.34
CA ALA A 118 1.30 -7.89 4.01
C ALA A 118 -0.01 -8.59 3.60
N ASP A 119 -0.39 -8.41 2.34
CA ASP A 119 -1.53 -9.06 1.71
C ASP A 119 -1.20 -9.43 0.25
N PRO A 120 -2.00 -10.33 -0.40
CA PRO A 120 -1.79 -10.76 -1.78
C PRO A 120 -1.81 -9.62 -2.82
N ASP A 121 -2.45 -8.50 -2.49
CA ASP A 121 -2.57 -7.34 -3.38
C ASP A 121 -1.57 -6.23 -3.07
N TYR A 122 -0.68 -6.39 -2.09
CA TYR A 122 0.16 -5.31 -1.57
C TYR A 122 0.88 -4.51 -2.66
N PHE A 123 1.53 -5.18 -3.62
CA PHE A 123 2.18 -4.53 -4.76
C PHE A 123 1.40 -4.67 -6.07
N GLY A 124 0.41 -5.55 -6.13
CA GLY A 124 -0.36 -5.87 -7.33
C GLY A 124 -1.60 -5.00 -7.52
N ARG A 125 -2.02 -4.27 -6.50
CA ARG A 125 -3.24 -3.44 -6.57
C ARG A 125 -3.09 -2.35 -7.60
N ASP A 126 -4.05 -2.29 -8.53
CA ASP A 126 -4.14 -1.18 -9.49
C ASP A 126 -4.55 0.10 -8.75
N THR A 127 -3.69 1.08 -8.77
CA THR A 127 -3.90 2.40 -8.15
C THR A 127 -3.68 3.54 -9.14
N GLY A 128 -3.61 3.23 -10.43
CA GLY A 128 -3.37 4.19 -11.51
C GLY A 128 -1.92 4.25 -11.99
N ASP A 129 -1.59 5.28 -12.76
CA ASP A 129 -0.32 5.43 -13.46
C ASP A 129 0.63 6.37 -12.68
N ALA A 130 1.66 5.78 -12.07
CA ALA A 130 2.66 6.52 -11.29
C ALA A 130 3.38 7.60 -12.11
N SER A 131 3.56 7.40 -13.43
CA SER A 131 4.27 8.35 -14.29
C SER A 131 3.56 9.70 -14.48
N LYS A 132 2.30 9.81 -14.04
CA LYS A 132 1.53 11.05 -14.06
C LYS A 132 1.80 11.95 -12.85
N ASP A 133 2.41 11.42 -11.81
CA ASP A 133 2.80 12.19 -10.64
C ASP A 133 4.17 12.86 -10.83
N ASP A 134 4.50 13.78 -9.95
CA ASP A 134 5.79 14.45 -9.84
C ASP A 134 6.13 14.50 -8.34
N PRO A 135 7.17 13.79 -7.88
CA PRO A 135 7.53 13.76 -6.46
C PRO A 135 7.99 15.10 -5.89
N ARG A 136 8.27 16.08 -6.73
CA ARG A 136 8.69 17.44 -6.36
C ARG A 136 9.80 17.48 -5.30
N ASN A 137 10.79 16.62 -5.50
CA ASN A 137 11.95 16.45 -4.62
C ASN A 137 13.27 16.95 -5.24
N GLN A 138 13.17 17.95 -6.11
CA GLN A 138 14.33 18.56 -6.79
C GLN A 138 15.34 19.14 -5.79
N ASP A 139 16.63 19.01 -6.11
CA ASP A 139 17.73 19.57 -5.29
C ASP A 139 17.92 21.08 -5.53
N GLU A 140 17.57 21.57 -6.73
CA GLU A 140 17.68 22.99 -7.08
C GLU A 140 16.46 23.74 -6.54
N ILE A 141 16.66 24.42 -5.42
CA ILE A 141 15.65 25.25 -4.75
C ILE A 141 15.99 26.72 -5.03
N GLY A 142 14.98 27.49 -5.44
CA GLY A 142 15.10 28.92 -5.68
C GLY A 142 15.33 29.72 -4.40
N GLU A 143 15.29 31.05 -4.53
CA GLU A 143 15.41 31.97 -3.38
C GLU A 143 14.24 31.79 -2.40
N ASN A 144 13.07 31.47 -2.92
CA ASN A 144 11.85 31.24 -2.16
C ASN A 144 11.34 29.82 -2.39
N GLU A 145 10.88 29.17 -1.34
CA GLU A 145 10.36 27.82 -1.36
C GLU A 145 8.99 27.74 -0.68
N LEU A 146 8.11 26.93 -1.26
CA LEU A 146 6.84 26.52 -0.69
C LEU A 146 6.86 25.00 -0.53
N LEU A 147 7.02 24.54 0.70
CA LEU A 147 6.98 23.11 1.03
C LEU A 147 5.54 22.70 1.35
N VAL A 148 4.93 21.88 0.49
CA VAL A 148 3.61 21.30 0.69
C VAL A 148 3.74 20.00 1.45
N VAL A 149 3.18 19.96 2.66
CA VAL A 149 3.27 18.80 3.55
C VAL A 149 1.90 18.17 3.69
N SER A 150 1.81 16.88 3.44
CA SER A 150 0.59 16.08 3.62
C SER A 150 0.89 14.75 4.27
N PHE A 151 -0.15 14.03 4.71
CA PHE A 151 0.00 12.64 5.17
C PHE A 151 0.52 11.75 4.03
N GLY A 152 0.06 12.01 2.80
CA GLY A 152 0.37 11.25 1.62
C GLY A 152 -0.68 10.18 1.30
N THR A 153 -0.52 9.59 0.13
CA THR A 153 -1.32 8.44 -0.33
C THR A 153 -0.46 7.53 -1.21
N SER A 154 -0.67 6.22 -1.13
CA SER A 154 -0.05 5.25 -2.02
C SER A 154 -0.82 5.07 -3.34
N PHE A 155 -2.03 5.62 -3.45
CA PHE A 155 -2.82 5.57 -4.68
C PHE A 155 -2.28 6.55 -5.71
N ASN A 156 -1.84 6.03 -6.87
CA ASN A 156 -1.21 6.82 -7.93
C ASN A 156 -2.16 7.88 -8.49
N ASP A 157 -3.43 7.52 -8.73
CA ASP A 157 -4.43 8.48 -9.24
C ASP A 157 -4.66 9.62 -8.25
N SER A 158 -4.79 9.34 -6.96
CA SER A 158 -4.96 10.38 -5.94
C SER A 158 -3.71 11.28 -5.81
N ARG A 159 -2.51 10.73 -5.98
CA ARG A 159 -1.30 11.57 -6.01
C ARG A 159 -1.30 12.49 -7.21
N ALA A 160 -1.59 11.96 -8.40
CA ALA A 160 -1.54 12.70 -9.65
C ALA A 160 -2.68 13.73 -9.79
N GLU A 161 -3.89 13.42 -9.31
CA GLU A 161 -5.07 14.26 -9.47
C GLU A 161 -5.26 15.23 -8.31
N ASP A 162 -5.18 14.75 -7.07
CA ASP A 162 -5.51 15.55 -5.89
C ASP A 162 -4.27 16.29 -5.36
N ILE A 163 -3.20 15.56 -5.00
CA ILE A 163 -2.01 16.17 -4.37
C ILE A 163 -1.28 17.06 -5.37
N LYS A 164 -0.92 16.50 -6.52
CA LYS A 164 -0.25 17.24 -7.59
C LYS A 164 -1.12 18.40 -8.09
N GLY A 165 -2.45 18.22 -8.17
CA GLY A 165 -3.38 19.28 -8.56
C GLY A 165 -3.30 20.52 -7.64
N ILE A 166 -3.20 20.31 -6.32
CA ILE A 166 -3.00 21.37 -5.33
C ILE A 166 -1.63 22.04 -5.54
N GLU A 167 -0.59 21.23 -5.70
CA GLU A 167 0.78 21.72 -5.89
C GLU A 167 0.95 22.51 -7.19
N ASP A 168 0.32 22.05 -8.28
CA ASP A 168 0.30 22.76 -9.57
C ASP A 168 -0.42 24.12 -9.45
N ALA A 169 -1.53 24.16 -8.69
CA ALA A 169 -2.23 25.42 -8.45
C ALA A 169 -1.37 26.39 -7.62
N LEU A 170 -0.61 25.90 -6.63
CA LEU A 170 0.33 26.70 -5.87
C LEU A 170 1.49 27.19 -6.73
N ALA A 171 2.06 26.32 -7.58
CA ALA A 171 3.12 26.72 -8.52
C ALA A 171 2.65 27.78 -9.51
N ALA A 172 1.41 27.70 -9.98
CA ALA A 172 0.80 28.72 -10.84
C ALA A 172 0.57 30.04 -10.12
N ALA A 173 0.20 29.99 -8.84
CA ALA A 173 -0.05 31.20 -8.02
C ALA A 173 1.26 31.88 -7.56
N TYR A 174 2.35 31.12 -7.44
CA TYR A 174 3.66 31.60 -6.97
C TYR A 174 4.76 31.18 -7.96
N PRO A 175 4.79 31.75 -9.19
CA PRO A 175 5.67 31.29 -10.26
C PRO A 175 7.17 31.48 -9.98
N ASP A 176 7.52 32.37 -9.05
CA ASP A 176 8.92 32.66 -8.67
C ASP A 176 9.35 31.80 -7.43
N TRP A 177 8.50 30.88 -6.99
CA TRP A 177 8.76 30.03 -5.84
C TRP A 177 8.95 28.58 -6.28
N SER A 178 9.89 27.89 -5.64
CA SER A 178 10.02 26.43 -5.79
C SER A 178 8.95 25.73 -4.97
N VAL A 179 8.03 25.01 -5.62
CA VAL A 179 7.02 24.20 -4.92
C VAL A 179 7.56 22.79 -4.76
N ARG A 180 7.65 22.32 -3.53
CA ARG A 180 8.15 21.00 -3.17
C ARG A 180 7.16 20.25 -2.31
N ARG A 181 7.32 18.92 -2.29
CA ARG A 181 6.47 17.99 -1.55
C ARG A 181 7.21 17.34 -0.40
N ALA A 182 6.51 17.06 0.70
CA ALA A 182 6.91 16.07 1.69
C ALA A 182 5.69 15.31 2.22
N PHE A 183 5.86 14.01 2.46
CA PHE A 183 4.88 13.20 3.15
C PHE A 183 5.29 12.97 4.61
N THR A 184 4.28 12.82 5.49
CA THR A 184 4.52 12.54 6.91
C THR A 184 4.40 11.05 7.25
N ALA A 185 3.73 10.25 6.42
CA ALA A 185 3.56 8.83 6.63
C ALA A 185 4.68 8.04 5.93
N GLN A 186 5.70 7.61 6.69
CA GLN A 186 6.82 6.87 6.13
C GLN A 186 6.39 5.54 5.48
N ILE A 187 5.38 4.87 6.02
CA ILE A 187 4.81 3.65 5.42
C ILE A 187 4.32 3.86 3.99
N ILE A 188 3.75 5.03 3.70
CA ILE A 188 3.28 5.39 2.35
C ILE A 188 4.48 5.66 1.44
N ILE A 189 5.47 6.40 1.93
CA ILE A 189 6.71 6.68 1.19
C ILE A 189 7.39 5.35 0.81
N ASN A 190 7.56 4.44 1.77
CA ASN A 190 8.19 3.15 1.54
C ASN A 190 7.42 2.30 0.52
N HIS A 191 6.09 2.28 0.61
CA HIS A 191 5.24 1.54 -0.33
C HIS A 191 5.40 2.08 -1.76
N VAL A 192 5.31 3.40 -1.94
CA VAL A 192 5.46 4.06 -3.25
C VAL A 192 6.87 3.82 -3.81
N GLN A 193 7.89 3.96 -2.97
CA GLN A 193 9.26 3.70 -3.39
C GLN A 193 9.47 2.25 -3.80
N ALA A 194 8.96 1.29 -3.03
CA ALA A 194 9.10 -0.13 -3.34
C ALA A 194 8.34 -0.48 -4.63
N ARG A 195 7.07 -0.09 -4.75
CA ARG A 195 6.20 -0.48 -5.86
C ARG A 195 6.56 0.23 -7.16
N ASP A 196 6.75 1.55 -7.11
CA ASP A 196 6.86 2.42 -8.30
C ASP A 196 8.29 2.92 -8.53
N ASN A 197 9.22 2.64 -7.62
CA ASN A 197 10.58 3.20 -7.61
C ASN A 197 10.58 4.75 -7.63
N GLU A 198 9.55 5.36 -7.05
CA GLU A 198 9.39 6.79 -6.93
C GLU A 198 9.77 7.24 -5.52
N VAL A 199 10.74 8.14 -5.41
CA VAL A 199 11.24 8.64 -4.13
C VAL A 199 10.50 9.91 -3.77
N ILE A 200 9.72 9.86 -2.69
CA ILE A 200 9.05 11.02 -2.11
C ILE A 200 9.77 11.38 -0.81
N ASP A 201 10.10 12.66 -0.64
CA ASP A 201 10.76 13.11 0.58
C ASP A 201 9.84 12.99 1.81
N ASN A 202 10.39 12.54 2.94
CA ASN A 202 9.77 12.79 4.22
C ASN A 202 10.15 14.22 4.71
N MET A 203 9.59 14.63 5.85
CA MET A 203 9.82 15.98 6.40
C MET A 203 11.29 16.29 6.61
N GLN A 204 12.10 15.34 7.11
CA GLN A 204 13.51 15.57 7.37
C GLN A 204 14.29 15.73 6.07
N GLN A 205 14.06 14.85 5.10
CA GLN A 205 14.70 14.91 3.78
C GLN A 205 14.39 16.23 3.06
N ALA A 206 13.12 16.64 3.08
CA ALA A 206 12.72 17.89 2.46
C ALA A 206 13.36 19.11 3.12
N LEU A 207 13.49 19.14 4.45
CA LEU A 207 14.14 20.21 5.19
C LEU A 207 15.66 20.21 4.97
N ASP A 208 16.30 19.04 4.89
CA ASP A 208 17.73 18.92 4.62
C ASP A 208 18.11 19.45 3.24
N ARG A 209 17.21 19.32 2.24
CA ARG A 209 17.41 19.93 0.93
C ARG A 209 17.28 21.45 0.94
N ALA A 210 16.57 22.02 1.90
CA ALA A 210 16.35 23.46 2.01
C ALA A 210 17.52 24.23 2.65
N VAL A 211 18.55 23.55 3.13
CA VAL A 211 19.74 24.14 3.83
C VAL A 211 20.97 24.31 2.89
#